data_c2574eef0263a08804786960f591e315
#
_entry.id   c2574eef0263a08804786960f591e315
#
_cell.length_a   1.000
_cell.length_b   1.000
_cell.length_c   1.000
_cell.angle_alpha   90.00
_cell.angle_beta   90.00
_cell.angle_gamma   90.00
#
_symmetry.space_group_name_H-M   'P 1'
#
loop_
_entity.id
_entity.type
_entity.pdbx_description
1 polymer ?
#
loop_
_entity_poly.entity_id
_entity_poly.type
_entity_poly.pdbx_seq_one_letter_code
_entity_poly.pdbx_strand_id
1 'polypeptide(L)'
;MTDKEELLRIPAFAGLPDDQLDWFLSQVEDLRFKAGDPLITAGEPAVAMFVLLDGQIQARGEFAGETMIVVVNPGQVTGKLPFSRMKTSTFGARSLTDTRILRFPETKFHDLVQKMPELTERLVGMMTDRVRETTRREQQRDRLAALGKLSAGLAHELNNPASAAKRAAAAIR
;
A
#
# COMPACT_ATOMS: atom_id res chain seq x y z
N MET A 1 7.42 -20.06 17.29
CA MET A 1 8.30 -20.33 16.12
C MET A 1 7.35 -20.47 14.94
N THR A 2 7.53 -19.72 13.88
CA THR A 2 6.73 -19.82 12.66
C THR A 2 7.01 -21.19 12.03
N ASP A 3 5.97 -21.91 11.65
CA ASP A 3 6.11 -23.17 10.94
C ASP A 3 5.73 -23.03 9.46
N LYS A 4 6.02 -24.05 8.67
CA LYS A 4 5.72 -24.08 7.24
C LYS A 4 4.22 -24.02 6.98
N GLU A 5 3.40 -24.65 7.83
CA GLU A 5 1.95 -24.66 7.67
C GLU A 5 1.35 -23.26 7.77
N GLU A 6 1.90 -22.41 8.64
CA GLU A 6 1.48 -21.03 8.77
C GLU A 6 1.80 -20.22 7.50
N LEU A 7 3.01 -20.42 6.93
CA LEU A 7 3.38 -19.80 5.65
C LEU A 7 2.51 -20.28 4.48
N LEU A 8 2.23 -21.59 4.38
CA LEU A 8 1.45 -22.15 3.28
C LEU A 8 0.00 -21.64 3.21
N ARG A 9 -0.54 -21.09 4.31
CA ARG A 9 -1.85 -20.42 4.32
C ARG A 9 -1.82 -19.04 3.66
N ILE A 10 -0.63 -18.48 3.46
CA ILE A 10 -0.44 -17.17 2.85
C ILE A 10 -0.39 -17.35 1.33
N PRO A 11 -1.22 -16.64 0.54
CA PRO A 11 -1.30 -16.84 -0.92
C PRO A 11 0.04 -16.77 -1.64
N ALA A 12 0.94 -15.89 -1.19
CA ALA A 12 2.27 -15.75 -1.78
C ALA A 12 3.13 -17.02 -1.64
N PHE A 13 2.93 -17.82 -0.57
CA PHE A 13 3.72 -19.00 -0.24
C PHE A 13 2.98 -20.32 -0.54
N ALA A 14 1.71 -20.27 -0.94
CA ALA A 14 0.91 -21.47 -1.16
C ALA A 14 1.54 -22.40 -2.22
N GLY A 15 1.69 -23.68 -1.87
CA GLY A 15 2.22 -24.71 -2.78
C GLY A 15 3.72 -24.65 -3.05
N LEU A 16 4.48 -23.82 -2.36
CA LEU A 16 5.94 -23.80 -2.50
C LEU A 16 6.57 -25.07 -1.88
N PRO A 17 7.71 -25.53 -2.44
CA PRO A 17 8.43 -26.68 -1.92
C PRO A 17 8.90 -26.50 -0.47
N ASP A 18 8.92 -27.58 0.30
CA ASP A 18 9.28 -27.60 1.71
C ASP A 18 10.70 -27.08 1.99
N ASP A 19 11.66 -27.43 1.15
CA ASP A 19 13.06 -27.00 1.25
C ASP A 19 13.21 -25.49 1.04
N GLN A 20 12.39 -24.91 0.15
CA GLN A 20 12.35 -23.45 -0.05
C GLN A 20 11.74 -22.75 1.16
N LEU A 21 10.67 -23.30 1.75
CA LEU A 21 10.05 -22.76 2.95
C LEU A 21 11.01 -22.83 4.14
N ASP A 22 11.74 -23.94 4.32
CA ASP A 22 12.77 -24.07 5.37
C ASP A 22 13.88 -23.04 5.18
N TRP A 23 14.34 -22.86 3.95
CA TRP A 23 15.33 -21.84 3.66
C TRP A 23 14.80 -20.44 3.98
N PHE A 24 13.58 -20.09 3.54
CA PHE A 24 12.97 -18.80 3.81
C PHE A 24 12.88 -18.53 5.33
N LEU A 25 12.37 -19.50 6.09
CA LEU A 25 12.23 -19.41 7.55
C LEU A 25 13.59 -19.23 8.25
N SER A 26 14.65 -19.78 7.69
CA SER A 26 16.01 -19.59 8.22
C SER A 26 16.58 -18.18 7.97
N GLN A 27 15.96 -17.38 7.09
CA GLN A 27 16.44 -16.05 6.73
C GLN A 27 15.62 -14.91 7.35
N VAL A 28 14.47 -15.19 7.96
CA VAL A 28 13.58 -14.18 8.54
C VAL A 28 13.79 -13.99 10.03
N GLU A 29 13.44 -12.78 10.48
CA GLU A 29 13.27 -12.44 11.89
C GLU A 29 11.77 -12.47 12.22
N ASP A 30 11.36 -13.23 13.23
CA ASP A 30 9.99 -13.29 13.75
C ASP A 30 9.83 -12.20 14.83
N LEU A 31 9.12 -11.12 14.48
CA LEU A 31 8.98 -9.93 15.31
C LEU A 31 7.55 -9.80 15.82
N ARG A 32 7.42 -9.30 17.05
CA ARG A 32 6.14 -9.03 17.71
C ARG A 32 6.08 -7.60 18.18
N PHE A 33 4.92 -6.97 17.96
CA PHE A 33 4.64 -5.60 18.33
C PHE A 33 3.34 -5.52 19.11
N LYS A 34 3.26 -4.60 20.07
CA LYS A 34 2.01 -4.28 20.76
C LYS A 34 1.18 -3.29 19.96
N ALA A 35 -0.11 -3.26 20.24
CA ALA A 35 -0.99 -2.23 19.67
C ALA A 35 -0.41 -0.82 19.94
N GLY A 36 -0.28 -0.03 18.87
CA GLY A 36 0.30 1.31 18.90
C GLY A 36 1.80 1.40 18.63
N ASP A 37 2.56 0.29 18.72
CA ASP A 37 4.00 0.30 18.48
C ASP A 37 4.33 0.73 17.02
N PRO A 38 5.35 1.59 16.84
CA PRO A 38 5.86 1.93 15.51
C PRO A 38 6.63 0.76 14.93
N LEU A 39 6.40 0.45 13.63
CA LEU A 39 7.15 -0.55 12.87
C LEU A 39 8.13 0.09 11.90
N ILE A 40 7.71 1.18 11.26
CA ILE A 40 8.48 1.89 10.24
C ILE A 40 8.20 3.38 10.39
N THR A 41 9.25 4.19 10.35
CA THR A 41 9.13 5.65 10.26
C THR A 41 9.21 6.09 8.79
N ALA A 42 8.34 7.01 8.38
CA ALA A 42 8.44 7.59 7.04
C ALA A 42 9.80 8.30 6.86
N GLY A 43 10.44 8.10 5.72
CA GLY A 43 11.78 8.62 5.43
C GLY A 43 12.93 7.69 5.81
N GLU A 44 12.70 6.68 6.65
CA GLU A 44 13.72 5.68 6.98
C GLU A 44 14.09 4.80 5.77
N PRO A 45 15.33 4.24 5.73
CA PRO A 45 15.74 3.33 4.68
C PRO A 45 14.79 2.13 4.56
N ALA A 46 14.36 1.84 3.34
CA ALA A 46 13.55 0.67 3.05
C ALA A 46 14.48 -0.54 2.85
N VAL A 47 14.68 -1.34 3.88
CA VAL A 47 15.70 -2.40 3.95
C VAL A 47 15.13 -3.81 4.12
N ALA A 48 13.81 -3.97 4.10
CA ALA A 48 13.19 -5.27 4.32
C ALA A 48 11.82 -5.41 3.64
N MET A 49 11.48 -6.66 3.35
CA MET A 49 10.14 -7.14 3.08
C MET A 49 9.54 -7.67 4.39
N PHE A 50 8.23 -7.50 4.55
CA PHE A 50 7.49 -7.96 5.72
C PHE A 50 6.33 -8.86 5.31
N VAL A 51 6.14 -9.95 6.03
CA VAL A 51 4.98 -10.84 5.90
C VAL A 51 4.18 -10.73 7.18
N LEU A 52 2.93 -10.26 7.11
CA LEU A 52 2.06 -10.15 8.27
C LEU A 52 1.41 -11.51 8.56
N LEU A 53 1.71 -12.07 9.73
CA LEU A 53 1.17 -13.35 10.18
C LEU A 53 -0.12 -13.15 11.00
N ASP A 54 -0.12 -12.17 11.91
CA ASP A 54 -1.24 -11.91 12.80
C ASP A 54 -1.36 -10.42 13.13
N GLY A 55 -2.55 -9.97 13.51
CA GLY A 55 -2.85 -8.59 13.82
C GLY A 55 -3.13 -7.71 12.60
N GLN A 56 -3.03 -6.40 12.79
CA GLN A 56 -3.24 -5.40 11.74
C GLN A 56 -2.23 -4.27 11.85
N ILE A 57 -1.77 -3.79 10.71
CA ILE A 57 -0.84 -2.67 10.60
C ILE A 57 -1.51 -1.54 9.83
N GLN A 58 -1.43 -0.32 10.34
CA GLN A 58 -1.80 0.88 9.61
C GLN A 58 -0.54 1.52 9.02
N ALA A 59 -0.49 1.64 7.72
CA ALA A 59 0.51 2.44 7.03
C ALA A 59 -0.10 3.79 6.64
N ARG A 60 0.57 4.90 6.99
CA ARG A 60 0.18 6.26 6.66
C ARG A 60 1.33 6.98 5.98
N GLY A 61 1.06 7.60 4.85
CA GLY A 61 2.04 8.38 4.10
C GLY A 61 1.38 9.43 3.23
N GLU A 62 2.19 10.20 2.53
CA GLU A 62 1.72 11.15 1.53
C GLU A 62 1.97 10.57 0.14
N PHE A 63 0.95 10.64 -0.69
CA PHE A 63 1.03 10.25 -2.10
C PHE A 63 0.28 11.27 -2.94
N ALA A 64 0.94 11.84 -3.94
CA ALA A 64 0.40 12.88 -4.82
C ALA A 64 -0.24 14.08 -4.07
N GLY A 65 0.36 14.47 -2.92
CA GLY A 65 -0.10 15.60 -2.10
C GLY A 65 -1.29 15.29 -1.19
N GLU A 66 -1.66 14.01 -1.05
CA GLU A 66 -2.72 13.58 -0.14
C GLU A 66 -2.23 12.57 0.89
N THR A 67 -2.81 12.63 2.07
CA THR A 67 -2.58 11.59 3.08
C THR A 67 -3.29 10.30 2.64
N MET A 68 -2.50 9.24 2.44
CA MET A 68 -3.00 7.90 2.18
C MET A 68 -2.88 7.05 3.45
N ILE A 69 -3.94 6.33 3.79
CA ILE A 69 -3.96 5.35 4.88
C ILE A 69 -4.27 3.99 4.27
N VAL A 70 -3.42 3.02 4.55
CA VAL A 70 -3.57 1.62 4.12
C VAL A 70 -3.55 0.72 5.35
N VAL A 71 -4.47 -0.22 5.43
CA VAL A 71 -4.45 -1.26 6.45
C VAL A 71 -3.92 -2.54 5.82
N VAL A 72 -2.88 -3.10 6.43
CA VAL A 72 -2.30 -4.39 6.06
C VAL A 72 -2.89 -5.45 6.99
N ASN A 73 -3.40 -6.52 6.40
CA ASN A 73 -4.05 -7.62 7.10
C ASN A 73 -3.19 -8.89 7.08
N PRO A 74 -3.46 -9.87 7.96
CA PRO A 74 -2.78 -11.16 7.94
C PRO A 74 -2.76 -11.81 6.56
N GLY A 75 -1.65 -12.47 6.23
CA GLY A 75 -1.42 -13.08 4.92
C GLY A 75 -0.95 -12.11 3.83
N GLN A 76 -0.79 -10.83 4.13
CA GLN A 76 -0.28 -9.86 3.17
C GLN A 76 1.24 -9.66 3.32
N VAL A 77 1.87 -9.45 2.16
CA VAL A 77 3.29 -9.09 2.07
C VAL A 77 3.40 -7.59 1.82
N THR A 78 4.29 -6.90 2.52
CA THR A 78 4.47 -5.45 2.42
C THR A 78 5.94 -5.05 2.53
N GLY A 79 6.23 -3.74 2.59
CA GLY A 79 7.59 -3.19 2.60
C GLY A 79 8.25 -3.21 1.21
N LYS A 80 9.59 -3.29 1.21
CA LYS A 80 10.39 -3.36 -0.01
C LYS A 80 10.34 -4.77 -0.57
N LEU A 81 10.00 -4.91 -1.84
CA LEU A 81 10.00 -6.18 -2.57
C LEU A 81 11.25 -6.30 -3.46
N PRO A 82 11.66 -7.52 -3.87
CA PRO A 82 12.71 -7.70 -4.86
C PRO A 82 12.43 -6.87 -6.12
N PHE A 83 13.49 -6.33 -6.72
CA PHE A 83 13.46 -5.40 -7.87
C PHE A 83 12.81 -4.04 -7.62
N SER A 84 12.29 -3.76 -6.43
CA SER A 84 11.80 -2.43 -6.07
C SER A 84 12.98 -1.42 -6.01
N ARG A 85 12.78 -0.25 -6.63
CA ARG A 85 13.74 0.88 -6.55
C ARG A 85 13.56 1.74 -5.29
N MET A 86 12.71 1.32 -4.37
CA MET A 86 12.46 2.03 -3.12
C MET A 86 13.74 2.11 -2.29
N LYS A 87 14.19 3.34 -2.01
CA LYS A 87 15.36 3.60 -1.14
C LYS A 87 14.92 3.91 0.28
N THR A 88 13.86 4.67 0.42
CA THR A 88 13.28 5.09 1.71
C THR A 88 11.80 4.76 1.75
N SER A 89 11.25 4.50 2.92
CA SER A 89 9.83 4.29 3.10
C SER A 89 9.08 5.62 2.98
N THR A 90 8.13 5.70 2.06
CA THR A 90 7.22 6.85 1.93
C THR A 90 6.08 6.81 2.95
N PHE A 91 5.90 5.68 3.63
CA PHE A 91 4.87 5.46 4.65
C PHE A 91 5.51 5.20 6.00
N GLY A 92 4.99 5.84 7.05
CA GLY A 92 5.14 5.37 8.41
C GLY A 92 4.13 4.26 8.69
N ALA A 93 4.51 3.26 9.47
CA ALA A 93 3.64 2.13 9.81
C ALA A 93 3.64 1.87 11.32
N ARG A 94 2.46 1.53 11.86
CA ARG A 94 2.28 1.17 13.26
C ARG A 94 1.29 0.02 13.41
N SER A 95 1.43 -0.76 14.46
CA SER A 95 0.49 -1.79 14.84
C SER A 95 -0.85 -1.18 15.28
N LEU A 96 -1.97 -1.68 14.73
CA LEU A 96 -3.31 -1.34 15.22
C LEU A 96 -3.75 -2.26 16.37
N THR A 97 -3.31 -3.51 16.31
CA THR A 97 -3.53 -4.56 17.31
C THR A 97 -2.19 -5.16 17.71
N ASP A 98 -2.15 -6.06 18.66
CA ASP A 98 -0.96 -6.91 18.84
C ASP A 98 -0.67 -7.62 17.51
N THR A 99 0.56 -7.55 17.04
CA THR A 99 0.93 -7.90 15.67
C THR A 99 2.15 -8.81 15.66
N ARG A 100 2.15 -9.80 14.75
CA ARG A 100 3.28 -10.67 14.48
C ARG A 100 3.65 -10.63 13.02
N ILE A 101 4.91 -10.34 12.72
CA ILE A 101 5.43 -10.21 11.35
C ILE A 101 6.72 -10.99 11.17
N LEU A 102 6.97 -11.45 9.95
CA LEU A 102 8.28 -11.90 9.52
C LEU A 102 8.97 -10.77 8.77
N ARG A 103 10.19 -10.45 9.17
CA ARG A 103 11.06 -9.49 8.50
C ARG A 103 12.09 -10.23 7.67
N PHE A 104 12.06 -10.06 6.36
CA PHE A 104 13.04 -10.60 5.42
C PHE A 104 13.97 -9.48 4.94
N PRO A 105 15.28 -9.51 5.24
CA PRO A 105 16.20 -8.40 4.96
C PRO A 105 16.51 -8.28 3.46
N GLU A 106 16.63 -7.05 2.97
CA GLU A 106 16.98 -6.73 1.58
C GLU A 106 18.29 -7.40 1.13
N THR A 107 19.26 -7.53 2.04
CA THR A 107 20.56 -8.15 1.75
C THR A 107 20.45 -9.59 1.25
N LYS A 108 19.30 -10.25 1.47
CA LYS A 108 19.01 -11.61 1.04
C LYS A 108 18.13 -11.70 -0.21
N PHE A 109 17.75 -10.57 -0.83
CA PHE A 109 16.90 -10.58 -2.02
C PHE A 109 17.54 -11.28 -3.22
N HIS A 110 18.87 -11.18 -3.37
CA HIS A 110 19.59 -11.90 -4.42
C HIS A 110 19.43 -13.42 -4.26
N ASP A 111 19.64 -13.92 -3.04
CA ASP A 111 19.51 -15.34 -2.73
C ASP A 111 18.03 -15.80 -2.88
N LEU A 112 17.06 -14.95 -2.47
CA LEU A 112 15.63 -15.23 -2.66
C LEU A 112 15.29 -15.46 -4.12
N VAL A 113 15.74 -14.57 -5.00
CA VAL A 113 15.49 -14.65 -6.45
C VAL A 113 16.04 -15.95 -7.04
N GLN A 114 17.21 -16.39 -6.59
CA GLN A 114 17.84 -17.62 -7.08
C GLN A 114 17.20 -18.88 -6.53
N LYS A 115 16.83 -18.89 -5.24
CA LYS A 115 16.36 -20.10 -4.55
C LYS A 115 14.86 -20.28 -4.61
N MET A 116 14.09 -19.19 -4.77
CA MET A 116 12.63 -19.19 -4.75
C MET A 116 12.06 -18.45 -5.97
N PRO A 117 12.29 -18.94 -7.18
CA PRO A 117 11.87 -18.25 -8.41
C PRO A 117 10.36 -18.07 -8.47
N GLU A 118 9.56 -19.05 -8.05
CA GLU A 118 8.11 -18.96 -8.04
C GLU A 118 7.60 -17.90 -7.05
N LEU A 119 8.13 -17.84 -5.82
CA LEU A 119 7.83 -16.75 -4.89
C LEU A 119 8.22 -15.40 -5.50
N THR A 120 9.38 -15.31 -6.13
CA THR A 120 9.85 -14.08 -6.78
C THR A 120 8.87 -13.60 -7.85
N GLU A 121 8.38 -14.50 -8.71
CA GLU A 121 7.38 -14.18 -9.72
C GLU A 121 6.10 -13.63 -9.10
N ARG A 122 5.60 -14.27 -8.06
CA ARG A 122 4.41 -13.82 -7.31
C ARG A 122 4.62 -12.43 -6.69
N LEU A 123 5.80 -12.17 -6.09
CA LEU A 123 6.13 -10.86 -5.52
C LEU A 123 6.21 -9.75 -6.58
N VAL A 124 6.74 -10.05 -7.77
CA VAL A 124 6.76 -9.13 -8.93
C VAL A 124 5.33 -8.85 -9.41
N GLY A 125 4.48 -9.88 -9.50
CA GLY A 125 3.06 -9.73 -9.79
C GLY A 125 2.37 -8.78 -8.81
N MET A 126 2.55 -9.01 -7.51
CA MET A 126 2.00 -8.15 -6.45
C MET A 126 2.49 -6.69 -6.56
N MET A 127 3.76 -6.48 -6.91
CA MET A 127 4.30 -5.15 -7.13
C MET A 127 3.62 -4.46 -8.32
N THR A 128 3.43 -5.19 -9.41
CA THR A 128 2.77 -4.69 -10.62
C THR A 128 1.32 -4.32 -10.34
N ASP A 129 0.60 -5.14 -9.58
CA ASP A 129 -0.80 -4.87 -9.22
C ASP A 129 -0.94 -3.64 -8.31
N ARG A 130 0.00 -3.44 -7.38
CA ARG A 130 0.05 -2.22 -6.56
C ARG A 130 0.25 -0.96 -7.42
N VAL A 131 1.16 -1.00 -8.38
CA VAL A 131 1.39 0.13 -9.29
C VAL A 131 0.14 0.42 -10.12
N ARG A 132 -0.50 -0.61 -10.68
CA ARG A 132 -1.74 -0.47 -11.45
C ARG A 132 -2.87 0.13 -10.62
N GLU A 133 -3.06 -0.35 -9.38
CA GLU A 133 -4.10 0.16 -8.49
C GLU A 133 -3.86 1.63 -8.12
N THR A 134 -2.61 2.00 -7.83
CA THR A 134 -2.24 3.38 -7.55
C THR A 134 -2.54 4.28 -8.75
N THR A 135 -2.12 3.89 -9.95
CA THR A 135 -2.37 4.66 -11.18
C THR A 135 -3.86 4.81 -11.47
N ARG A 136 -4.66 3.76 -11.25
CA ARG A 136 -6.13 3.83 -11.42
C ARG A 136 -6.75 4.84 -10.46
N ARG A 137 -6.34 4.86 -9.20
CA ARG A 137 -6.85 5.82 -8.20
C ARG A 137 -6.50 7.25 -8.57
N GLU A 138 -5.28 7.51 -9.03
CA GLU A 138 -4.85 8.82 -9.54
C GLU A 138 -5.73 9.27 -10.71
N GLN A 139 -5.90 8.43 -11.73
CA GLN A 139 -6.72 8.75 -12.89
C GLN A 139 -8.18 9.04 -12.52
N GLN A 140 -8.75 8.26 -11.60
CA GLN A 140 -10.12 8.48 -11.13
C GLN A 140 -10.25 9.82 -10.38
N ARG A 141 -9.27 10.14 -9.54
CA ARG A 141 -9.21 11.43 -8.83
C ARG A 141 -9.15 12.60 -9.80
N ASP A 142 -8.26 12.53 -10.80
CA ASP A 142 -8.10 13.60 -11.79
C ASP A 142 -9.39 13.81 -12.59
N ARG A 143 -10.09 12.73 -12.95
CA ARG A 143 -11.42 12.83 -13.60
C ARG A 143 -12.44 13.52 -12.70
N LEU A 144 -12.51 13.16 -11.43
CA LEU A 144 -13.44 13.77 -10.48
C LEU A 144 -13.12 15.26 -10.25
N ALA A 145 -11.85 15.63 -10.15
CA ALA A 145 -11.41 17.00 -10.03
C ALA A 145 -11.75 17.84 -11.27
N ALA A 146 -11.57 17.27 -12.47
CA ALA A 146 -11.96 17.92 -13.73
C ALA A 146 -13.47 18.13 -13.81
N LEU A 147 -14.28 17.12 -13.45
CA LEU A 147 -15.74 17.22 -13.39
C LEU A 147 -16.20 18.27 -12.38
N GLY A 148 -15.56 18.33 -11.20
CA GLY A 148 -15.85 19.35 -10.18
C GLY A 148 -15.61 20.79 -10.69
N LYS A 149 -14.48 21.00 -11.39
CA LYS A 149 -14.18 22.31 -12.01
C LYS A 149 -15.21 22.70 -13.08
N LEU A 150 -15.60 21.75 -13.94
CA LEU A 150 -16.61 21.99 -14.98
C LEU A 150 -17.97 22.31 -14.35
N SER A 151 -18.40 21.56 -13.33
CA SER A 151 -19.66 21.77 -12.64
C SER A 151 -19.72 23.15 -11.96
N ALA A 152 -18.61 23.56 -11.31
CA ALA A 152 -18.51 24.86 -10.70
C ALA A 152 -18.57 25.99 -11.74
N GLY A 153 -17.90 25.82 -12.89
CA GLY A 153 -17.94 26.77 -14.02
C GLY A 153 -19.37 26.92 -14.59
N LEU A 154 -20.05 25.80 -14.85
CA LEU A 154 -21.43 25.78 -15.34
C LEU A 154 -22.41 26.43 -14.34
N ALA A 155 -22.27 26.14 -13.05
CA ALA A 155 -23.11 26.77 -12.03
C ALA A 155 -22.91 28.29 -11.99
N HIS A 156 -21.68 28.77 -12.17
CA HIS A 156 -21.40 30.21 -12.23
C HIS A 156 -21.98 30.86 -13.49
N GLU A 157 -21.84 30.22 -14.65
CA GLU A 157 -22.41 30.71 -15.92
C GLU A 157 -23.95 30.68 -15.94
N LEU A 158 -24.57 29.70 -15.29
CA LEU A 158 -26.06 29.65 -15.18
C LEU A 158 -26.57 30.68 -14.17
N ASN A 159 -25.85 30.98 -13.10
CA ASN A 159 -26.26 31.98 -12.12
C ASN A 159 -26.14 33.42 -12.64
N ASN A 160 -25.25 33.69 -13.60
CA ASN A 160 -25.08 35.04 -14.16
C ASN A 160 -26.34 35.54 -14.89
N PRO A 161 -26.94 34.81 -15.87
CA PRO A 161 -28.18 35.27 -16.53
C PRO A 161 -29.40 35.24 -15.60
N ALA A 162 -29.48 34.29 -14.67
CA ALA A 162 -30.55 34.25 -13.68
C ALA A 162 -30.53 35.48 -12.76
N SER A 163 -29.36 35.90 -12.33
CA SER A 163 -29.16 37.11 -11.51
C SER A 163 -29.45 38.40 -12.31
N ALA A 164 -29.11 38.44 -13.61
CA ALA A 164 -29.45 39.56 -14.50
C ALA A 164 -30.95 39.66 -14.74
N ALA A 165 -31.61 38.56 -15.00
CA ALA A 165 -33.08 38.51 -15.18
C ALA A 165 -33.82 38.95 -13.91
N LYS A 166 -33.35 38.54 -12.74
CA LYS A 166 -33.90 38.93 -11.44
C LYS A 166 -33.77 40.42 -11.17
N ARG A 167 -32.65 41.04 -11.54
CA ARG A 167 -32.43 42.50 -11.45
C ARG A 167 -33.31 43.27 -12.43
N ALA A 168 -33.45 42.81 -13.69
CA ALA A 168 -34.31 43.43 -14.70
C ALA A 168 -35.78 43.39 -14.26
N ALA A 169 -36.26 42.27 -13.73
CA ALA A 169 -37.64 42.16 -13.23
C ALA A 169 -37.91 43.05 -12.02
N ALA A 170 -36.92 43.32 -11.17
CA ALA A 170 -37.04 44.22 -10.04
C ALA A 170 -37.06 45.72 -10.44
N ALA A 171 -36.45 46.07 -11.59
CA ALA A 171 -36.42 47.45 -12.10
C ALA A 171 -37.73 47.86 -12.85
N ILE A 172 -38.64 46.94 -13.11
CA ILE A 172 -39.95 47.18 -13.80
C ILE A 172 -41.08 47.43 -12.77
N ARG A 173 -40.80 47.39 -11.49
CA ARG A 173 -41.70 47.77 -10.40
C ARG A 173 -41.43 49.19 -9.92
#